data_8fc70018fd616e067d4e2935178c3d47
#
_entry.id   8fc70018fd616e067d4e2935178c3d47
#
_cell.length_a   1.000
_cell.length_b   1.000
_cell.length_c   1.000
_cell.angle_alpha   90.00
_cell.angle_beta   90.00
_cell.angle_gamma   90.00
#
_symmetry.space_group_name_H-M   'P 1'
#
loop_
_entity.id
_entity.type
_entity.pdbx_description
1 polymer ?
#
loop_
_entity_poly.entity_id
_entity_poly.type
_entity_poly.pdbx_seq_one_letter_code
_entity_poly.pdbx_strand_id
1 'polypeptide(L)'
;MNFNTSISISVQKCIEQAILDTPINDQDFNTLALGVFAYQYQENRAYQKFCHALGQNPDLINHWHDIPALPTDAFKMDSYPLTTFPVEEASKTFRTSGTTTETRGLHHFTSTKLYDQSIITAWNELNLPDASRSLFLIPHPDQSPQSSLSHMMGVISKQLAEQSTWLIDESGSINLNSLISTI
;
A
#
# COMPACT_ATOMS: atom_id res chain seq x y z
N MET A 1 0.05 -24.52 8.15
CA MET A 1 0.17 -23.07 7.99
C MET A 1 -0.18 -22.76 6.55
N ASN A 2 -1.16 -21.91 6.28
CA ASN A 2 -1.59 -21.65 4.90
C ASN A 2 -0.47 -20.87 4.16
N PHE A 3 -0.17 -21.18 2.90
CA PHE A 3 0.91 -20.55 2.11
C PHE A 3 0.84 -19.01 2.12
N ASN A 4 -0.37 -18.45 2.05
CA ASN A 4 -0.64 -17.01 2.21
C ASN A 4 -0.13 -16.46 3.55
N THR A 5 -0.36 -17.17 4.65
CA THR A 5 0.12 -16.76 5.98
C THR A 5 1.64 -16.75 6.07
N SER A 6 2.31 -17.72 5.44
CA SER A 6 3.77 -17.82 5.42
C SER A 6 4.41 -16.65 4.67
N ILE A 7 3.89 -16.30 3.47
CA ILE A 7 4.38 -15.15 2.68
C ILE A 7 4.15 -13.85 3.44
N SER A 8 2.97 -13.63 4.01
CA SER A 8 2.69 -12.42 4.79
C SER A 8 3.65 -12.25 5.97
N ILE A 9 3.99 -13.33 6.67
CA ILE A 9 4.97 -13.30 7.76
C ILE A 9 6.37 -12.95 7.23
N SER A 10 6.76 -13.48 6.07
CA SER A 10 8.08 -13.20 5.48
C SER A 10 8.19 -11.76 5.02
N VAL A 11 7.15 -11.21 4.39
CA VAL A 11 7.07 -9.79 4.00
C VAL A 11 7.12 -8.90 5.25
N GLN A 12 6.37 -9.24 6.30
CA GLN A 12 6.38 -8.51 7.56
C GLN A 12 7.78 -8.46 8.19
N LYS A 13 8.47 -9.59 8.23
CA LYS A 13 9.86 -9.64 8.73
C LYS A 13 10.81 -8.77 7.91
N CYS A 14 10.66 -8.76 6.58
CA CYS A 14 11.45 -7.90 5.71
C CYS A 14 11.23 -6.40 6.03
N ILE A 15 9.97 -5.99 6.24
CA ILE A 15 9.64 -4.62 6.66
C ILE A 15 10.25 -4.31 8.04
N GLU A 16 10.18 -5.25 9.00
CA GLU A 16 10.75 -5.08 10.33
C GLU A 16 12.29 -4.98 10.31
N GLN A 17 12.95 -5.73 9.44
CA GLN A 17 14.42 -5.67 9.27
C GLN A 17 14.89 -4.32 8.75
N ALA A 18 14.10 -3.64 7.91
CA ALA A 18 14.41 -2.29 7.46
C ALA A 18 14.50 -1.31 8.65
N ILE A 19 13.64 -1.44 9.67
CA ILE A 19 13.69 -0.61 10.90
C ILE A 19 15.00 -0.81 11.69
N LEU A 20 15.58 -2.01 11.64
CA LEU A 20 16.76 -2.38 12.43
C LEU A 20 18.08 -2.00 11.74
N ASP A 21 18.04 -1.23 10.66
CA ASP A 21 19.21 -0.88 9.84
C ASP A 21 20.01 -2.12 9.39
N THR A 22 19.31 -3.26 9.25
CA THR A 22 19.84 -4.51 8.74
C THR A 22 19.17 -4.83 7.39
N PRO A 23 19.65 -4.21 6.30
CA PRO A 23 19.03 -4.42 5.00
C PRO A 23 19.05 -5.90 4.65
N ILE A 24 17.92 -6.38 4.11
CA ILE A 24 17.84 -7.72 3.54
C ILE A 24 18.90 -7.84 2.44
N ASN A 25 19.68 -8.91 2.46
CA ASN A 25 20.65 -9.15 1.39
C ASN A 25 19.92 -9.54 0.08
N ASP A 26 20.63 -9.39 -1.03
CA ASP A 26 20.08 -9.56 -2.37
C ASP A 26 19.50 -10.97 -2.60
N GLN A 27 20.12 -11.99 -2.04
CA GLN A 27 19.66 -13.37 -2.16
C GLN A 27 18.38 -13.65 -1.40
N ASP A 28 18.27 -13.14 -0.18
CA ASP A 28 17.05 -13.30 0.64
C ASP A 28 15.89 -12.49 0.04
N PHE A 29 16.19 -11.28 -0.46
CA PHE A 29 15.22 -10.49 -1.20
C PHE A 29 14.73 -11.21 -2.45
N ASN A 30 15.65 -11.77 -3.25
CA ASN A 30 15.31 -12.55 -4.44
C ASN A 30 14.39 -13.72 -4.09
N THR A 31 14.71 -14.47 -3.05
CA THR A 31 13.93 -15.62 -2.58
C THR A 31 12.50 -15.17 -2.18
N LEU A 32 12.39 -14.07 -1.44
CA LEU A 32 11.11 -13.51 -1.04
C LEU A 32 10.30 -13.03 -2.25
N ALA A 33 10.93 -12.28 -3.16
CA ALA A 33 10.28 -11.74 -4.34
C ALA A 33 9.75 -12.84 -5.28
N LEU A 34 10.54 -13.90 -5.50
CA LEU A 34 10.11 -15.07 -6.29
C LEU A 34 8.96 -15.82 -5.60
N GLY A 35 8.97 -15.93 -4.27
CA GLY A 35 7.86 -16.50 -3.52
C GLY A 35 6.57 -15.68 -3.64
N VAL A 36 6.66 -14.35 -3.55
CA VAL A 36 5.53 -13.43 -3.78
C VAL A 36 5.02 -13.54 -5.21
N PHE A 37 5.94 -13.60 -6.19
CA PHE A 37 5.59 -13.78 -7.61
C PHE A 37 4.82 -15.09 -7.84
N ALA A 38 5.31 -16.21 -7.33
CA ALA A 38 4.64 -17.50 -7.46
C ALA A 38 3.23 -17.48 -6.86
N TYR A 39 3.07 -16.86 -5.69
CA TYR A 39 1.78 -16.68 -5.05
C TYR A 39 0.84 -15.80 -5.90
N GLN A 40 1.29 -14.65 -6.36
CA GLN A 40 0.50 -13.76 -7.21
C GLN A 40 0.11 -14.43 -8.53
N TYR A 41 1.03 -15.16 -9.13
CA TYR A 41 0.75 -15.93 -10.35
C TYR A 41 -0.32 -16.99 -10.13
N GLN A 42 -0.30 -17.69 -9.01
CA GLN A 42 -1.26 -18.74 -8.70
C GLN A 42 -2.64 -18.19 -8.36
N GLU A 43 -2.73 -17.14 -7.54
CA GLU A 43 -3.97 -16.68 -6.93
C GLU A 43 -4.60 -15.48 -7.67
N ASN A 44 -3.82 -14.70 -8.42
CA ASN A 44 -4.32 -13.52 -9.16
C ASN A 44 -4.53 -13.88 -10.64
N ARG A 45 -5.77 -14.20 -10.99
CA ARG A 45 -6.13 -14.64 -12.35
C ARG A 45 -5.79 -13.61 -13.44
N ALA A 46 -5.90 -12.31 -13.16
CA ALA A 46 -5.57 -11.26 -14.12
C ALA A 46 -4.06 -11.23 -14.37
N TYR A 47 -3.26 -11.29 -13.31
CA TYR A 47 -1.81 -11.35 -13.39
C TYR A 47 -1.31 -12.63 -14.07
N GLN A 48 -1.91 -13.78 -13.75
CA GLN A 48 -1.61 -15.05 -14.41
C GLN A 48 -1.79 -14.95 -15.93
N LYS A 49 -2.93 -14.41 -16.39
CA LYS A 49 -3.19 -14.20 -17.82
C LYS A 49 -2.16 -13.29 -18.48
N PHE A 50 -1.77 -12.22 -17.79
CA PHE A 50 -0.74 -11.30 -18.27
C PHE A 50 0.61 -12.01 -18.42
N CYS A 51 1.06 -12.78 -17.43
CA CYS A 51 2.28 -13.56 -17.50
C CYS A 51 2.24 -14.60 -18.65
N HIS A 52 1.12 -15.31 -18.81
CA HIS A 52 0.93 -16.26 -19.91
C HIS A 52 1.05 -15.58 -21.28
N ALA A 53 0.49 -14.37 -21.44
CA ALA A 53 0.60 -13.61 -22.70
C ALA A 53 2.06 -13.23 -23.03
N LEU A 54 2.91 -13.11 -22.01
CA LEU A 54 4.35 -12.87 -22.15
C LEU A 54 5.16 -14.16 -22.26
N GLY A 55 4.54 -15.35 -22.20
CA GLY A 55 5.24 -16.63 -22.17
C GLY A 55 6.04 -16.88 -20.88
N GLN A 56 5.66 -16.20 -19.78
CA GLN A 56 6.37 -16.25 -18.49
C GLN A 56 5.57 -17.01 -17.44
N ASN A 57 6.30 -17.72 -16.57
CA ASN A 57 5.74 -18.41 -15.42
C ASN A 57 6.82 -18.55 -14.32
N PRO A 58 6.46 -18.95 -13.08
CA PRO A 58 7.42 -19.09 -11.99
C PRO A 58 8.58 -20.06 -12.23
N ASP A 59 8.42 -21.06 -13.08
CA ASP A 59 9.48 -22.05 -13.38
C ASP A 59 10.57 -21.49 -14.30
N LEU A 60 10.28 -20.41 -15.04
CA LEU A 60 11.19 -19.74 -15.97
C LEU A 60 11.94 -18.56 -15.35
N ILE A 61 11.43 -18.00 -14.25
CA ILE A 61 11.96 -16.80 -13.61
C ILE A 61 12.82 -17.20 -12.42
N ASN A 62 14.12 -16.83 -12.47
CA ASN A 62 15.09 -17.17 -11.44
C ASN A 62 15.62 -15.92 -10.67
N HIS A 63 15.32 -14.74 -11.18
CA HIS A 63 15.75 -13.48 -10.57
C HIS A 63 14.60 -12.48 -10.50
N TRP A 64 14.52 -11.73 -9.41
CA TRP A 64 13.43 -10.77 -9.17
C TRP A 64 13.32 -9.68 -10.24
N HIS A 65 14.44 -9.29 -10.88
CA HIS A 65 14.45 -8.33 -11.99
C HIS A 65 13.68 -8.80 -13.22
N ASP A 66 13.53 -10.14 -13.38
CA ASP A 66 12.85 -10.74 -14.53
C ASP A 66 11.35 -10.95 -14.28
N ILE A 67 10.85 -10.66 -13.07
CA ILE A 67 9.43 -10.77 -12.73
C ILE A 67 8.63 -9.77 -13.59
N PRO A 68 7.61 -10.25 -14.35
CA PRO A 68 6.82 -9.39 -15.21
C PRO A 68 6.12 -8.26 -14.45
N ALA A 69 6.47 -7.02 -14.76
CA ALA A 69 5.84 -5.83 -14.18
C ALA A 69 4.51 -5.51 -14.88
N LEU A 70 3.43 -5.50 -14.11
CA LEU A 70 2.11 -5.15 -14.63
C LEU A 70 1.97 -3.63 -14.73
N PRO A 71 1.47 -3.09 -15.87
CA PRO A 71 1.19 -1.67 -15.99
C PRO A 71 0.16 -1.19 -14.96
N THR A 72 0.35 -0.01 -14.39
CA THR A 72 -0.55 0.55 -13.37
C THR A 72 -1.98 0.77 -13.88
N ASP A 73 -2.18 0.96 -15.19
CA ASP A 73 -3.51 1.07 -15.79
C ASP A 73 -4.34 -0.22 -15.66
N ALA A 74 -3.72 -1.36 -15.39
CA ALA A 74 -4.44 -2.60 -15.13
C ALA A 74 -5.34 -2.53 -13.88
N PHE A 75 -5.03 -1.68 -12.91
CA PHE A 75 -5.89 -1.43 -11.74
C PHE A 75 -7.20 -0.69 -12.08
N LYS A 76 -7.33 -0.17 -13.31
CA LYS A 76 -8.55 0.49 -13.80
C LYS A 76 -9.52 -0.48 -14.51
N MET A 77 -9.17 -1.76 -14.60
CA MET A 77 -9.95 -2.77 -15.31
C MET A 77 -10.96 -3.45 -14.38
N ASP A 78 -12.16 -2.92 -14.27
CA ASP A 78 -13.22 -3.46 -13.40
C ASP A 78 -13.56 -4.94 -13.68
N SER A 79 -13.46 -5.38 -14.94
CA SER A 79 -13.76 -6.75 -15.34
C SER A 79 -12.75 -7.80 -14.86
N TYR A 80 -11.57 -7.35 -14.44
CA TYR A 80 -10.47 -8.22 -14.01
C TYR A 80 -9.75 -7.60 -12.80
N PRO A 81 -10.34 -7.66 -11.61
CA PRO A 81 -9.71 -7.09 -10.42
C PRO A 81 -8.37 -7.77 -10.14
N LEU A 82 -7.38 -6.95 -9.81
CA LEU A 82 -6.03 -7.39 -9.45
C LEU A 82 -5.97 -7.78 -7.97
N THR A 83 -6.55 -8.93 -7.64
CA THR A 83 -6.61 -9.45 -6.28
C THR A 83 -6.25 -10.93 -6.23
N THR A 84 -5.76 -11.39 -5.09
CA THR A 84 -5.53 -12.80 -4.77
C THR A 84 -6.68 -13.39 -3.93
N PHE A 85 -7.79 -12.68 -3.84
CA PHE A 85 -8.97 -13.03 -3.06
C PHE A 85 -10.23 -12.47 -3.75
N PRO A 86 -11.42 -13.00 -3.47
CA PRO A 86 -12.69 -12.43 -3.96
C PRO A 86 -12.87 -10.98 -3.50
N VAL A 87 -13.26 -10.08 -4.41
CA VAL A 87 -13.40 -8.64 -4.09
C VAL A 87 -14.38 -8.39 -2.94
N GLU A 88 -15.36 -9.27 -2.79
CA GLU A 88 -16.37 -9.23 -1.72
C GLU A 88 -15.77 -9.42 -0.31
N GLU A 89 -14.57 -10.00 -0.23
CA GLU A 89 -13.82 -10.17 1.02
C GLU A 89 -12.97 -8.94 1.38
N ALA A 90 -12.97 -7.91 0.54
CA ALA A 90 -12.21 -6.69 0.80
C ALA A 90 -12.78 -5.93 2.01
N SER A 91 -11.98 -5.75 3.03
CA SER A 91 -12.31 -4.90 4.18
C SER A 91 -12.04 -3.41 3.91
N LYS A 92 -11.16 -3.14 2.93
CA LYS A 92 -10.75 -1.79 2.54
C LYS A 92 -10.50 -1.71 1.04
N THR A 93 -10.92 -0.60 0.41
CA THR A 93 -10.60 -0.30 -0.98
C THR A 93 -10.10 1.13 -1.08
N PHE A 94 -8.92 1.32 -1.66
CA PHE A 94 -8.41 2.64 -2.02
C PHE A 94 -8.63 2.90 -3.51
N ARG A 95 -8.84 4.18 -3.85
CA ARG A 95 -8.97 4.66 -5.22
C ARG A 95 -7.79 5.54 -5.60
N THR A 96 -7.28 5.38 -6.80
CA THR A 96 -6.28 6.30 -7.34
C THR A 96 -6.89 7.68 -7.62
N SER A 97 -6.07 8.74 -7.50
CA SER A 97 -6.45 10.08 -7.96
C SER A 97 -6.55 10.05 -9.48
N GLY A 98 -7.77 10.13 -10.03
CA GLY A 98 -7.97 10.21 -11.48
C GLY A 98 -7.59 11.60 -11.98
N THR A 99 -6.41 11.76 -12.58
CA THR A 99 -5.97 13.05 -13.18
C THR A 99 -6.21 13.13 -14.68
N THR A 100 -6.40 12.01 -15.38
CA THR A 100 -6.43 11.97 -16.85
C THR A 100 -7.62 11.22 -17.47
N THR A 101 -8.31 10.40 -16.69
CA THR A 101 -9.48 9.63 -17.17
C THR A 101 -10.51 9.54 -16.05
N GLU A 102 -11.81 9.44 -16.39
CA GLU A 102 -12.89 9.26 -15.42
C GLU A 102 -12.76 7.95 -14.62
N THR A 103 -12.07 6.94 -15.16
CA THR A 103 -11.89 5.64 -14.53
C THR A 103 -10.72 5.67 -13.54
N ARG A 104 -11.04 5.41 -12.27
CA ARG A 104 -10.05 5.34 -11.17
C ARG A 104 -9.64 3.90 -10.91
N GLY A 105 -8.35 3.67 -10.71
CA GLY A 105 -7.85 2.37 -10.28
C GLY A 105 -8.32 2.03 -8.86
N LEU A 106 -8.63 0.76 -8.63
CA LEU A 106 -9.07 0.23 -7.33
C LEU A 106 -8.01 -0.70 -6.75
N HIS A 107 -7.65 -0.47 -5.50
CA HIS A 107 -6.76 -1.31 -4.73
C HIS A 107 -7.52 -1.91 -3.54
N HIS A 108 -7.78 -3.21 -3.60
CA HIS A 108 -8.54 -3.95 -2.61
C HIS A 108 -7.63 -4.61 -1.58
N PHE A 109 -8.03 -4.57 -0.31
CA PHE A 109 -7.30 -5.15 0.82
C PHE A 109 -8.24 -5.95 1.71
N THR A 110 -7.87 -7.16 2.08
CA THR A 110 -8.52 -7.90 3.17
C THR A 110 -8.07 -7.37 4.53
N SER A 111 -6.87 -6.77 4.61
CA SER A 111 -6.32 -6.14 5.81
C SER A 111 -5.26 -5.14 5.41
N THR A 112 -5.26 -3.97 6.05
CA THR A 112 -4.22 -2.93 5.84
C THR A 112 -2.97 -3.11 6.71
N LYS A 113 -2.90 -4.15 7.55
CA LYS A 113 -1.81 -4.32 8.53
C LYS A 113 -0.39 -4.21 7.95
N LEU A 114 -0.11 -4.88 6.83
CA LEU A 114 1.20 -4.79 6.17
C LEU A 114 1.46 -3.39 5.62
N TYR A 115 0.44 -2.75 5.07
CA TYR A 115 0.52 -1.39 4.59
C TYR A 115 0.76 -0.40 5.74
N ASP A 116 0.01 -0.52 6.83
CA ASP A 116 0.16 0.32 8.02
C ASP A 116 1.57 0.17 8.63
N GLN A 117 2.09 -1.05 8.69
CA GLN A 117 3.43 -1.32 9.17
C GLN A 117 4.50 -0.70 8.25
N SER A 118 4.35 -0.82 6.94
CA SER A 118 5.28 -0.21 5.99
C SER A 118 5.30 1.32 6.09
N ILE A 119 4.14 1.94 6.35
CA ILE A 119 4.03 3.39 6.58
C ILE A 119 4.85 3.79 7.81
N ILE A 120 4.65 3.09 8.93
CA ILE A 120 5.34 3.39 10.19
C ILE A 120 6.85 3.19 10.04
N THR A 121 7.25 2.08 9.41
CA THR A 121 8.66 1.78 9.14
C THR A 121 9.31 2.88 8.31
N ALA A 122 8.74 3.21 7.16
CA ALA A 122 9.27 4.24 6.28
C ALA A 122 9.30 5.63 6.94
N TRP A 123 8.30 5.94 7.78
CA TRP A 123 8.28 7.19 8.53
C TRP A 123 9.42 7.29 9.53
N ASN A 124 9.67 6.21 10.28
CA ASN A 124 10.75 6.16 11.27
C ASN A 124 12.14 6.29 10.61
N GLU A 125 12.33 5.72 9.41
CA GLU A 125 13.58 5.85 8.65
C GLU A 125 13.88 7.29 8.20
N LEU A 126 12.85 8.14 8.04
CA LEU A 126 13.05 9.53 7.67
C LEU A 126 13.71 10.37 8.77
N ASN A 127 13.78 9.86 10.02
CA ASN A 127 14.37 10.55 11.17
C ASN A 127 13.89 12.00 11.29
N LEU A 128 12.60 12.23 11.06
CA LEU A 128 12.00 13.55 11.18
C LEU A 128 11.96 13.97 12.66
N PRO A 129 12.11 15.28 12.95
CA PRO A 129 12.04 15.76 14.33
C PRO A 129 10.67 15.49 14.94
N ASP A 130 10.66 15.19 16.23
CA ASP A 130 9.44 15.07 17.01
C ASP A 130 8.63 16.38 16.95
N ALA A 131 7.36 16.26 16.63
CA ALA A 131 6.45 17.39 16.56
C ALA A 131 5.38 17.25 17.64
N SER A 132 5.26 18.24 18.51
CA SER A 132 4.17 18.31 19.49
C SER A 132 2.81 18.58 18.83
N ARG A 133 2.81 19.14 17.61
CA ARG A 133 1.63 19.42 16.81
C ARG A 133 1.86 19.05 15.37
N SER A 134 0.83 18.47 14.73
CA SER A 134 0.84 18.14 13.30
C SER A 134 -0.36 18.78 12.60
N LEU A 135 -0.12 19.46 11.49
CA LEU A 135 -1.15 20.04 10.63
C LEU A 135 -1.23 19.25 9.33
N PHE A 136 -2.37 18.64 9.07
CA PHE A 136 -2.59 17.85 7.86
C PHE A 136 -3.41 18.65 6.84
N LEU A 137 -2.80 18.97 5.71
CA LEU A 137 -3.44 19.65 4.56
C LEU A 137 -4.11 18.65 3.63
N ILE A 138 -4.84 17.72 4.19
CA ILE A 138 -5.62 16.69 3.49
C ILE A 138 -6.89 16.41 4.32
N PRO A 139 -7.94 15.79 3.74
CA PRO A 139 -9.11 15.35 4.47
C PRO A 139 -8.77 14.27 5.50
N HIS A 140 -9.51 14.27 6.62
CA HIS A 140 -9.43 13.20 7.61
C HIS A 140 -9.78 11.84 6.98
N PRO A 141 -9.15 10.71 7.41
CA PRO A 141 -9.46 9.36 6.89
C PRO A 141 -10.95 8.99 6.89
N ASP A 142 -11.71 9.44 7.88
CA ASP A 142 -13.15 9.18 7.96
C ASP A 142 -13.96 9.97 6.93
N GLN A 143 -13.47 11.15 6.52
CA GLN A 143 -14.08 11.97 5.47
C GLN A 143 -13.68 11.52 4.07
N SER A 144 -12.51 10.87 3.93
CA SER A 144 -11.99 10.34 2.66
C SER A 144 -11.56 8.88 2.80
N PRO A 145 -12.49 7.96 3.09
CA PRO A 145 -12.16 6.57 3.43
C PRO A 145 -11.52 5.79 2.28
N GLN A 146 -11.64 6.26 1.04
CA GLN A 146 -11.02 5.64 -0.13
C GLN A 146 -9.70 6.29 -0.54
N SER A 147 -9.23 7.30 0.19
CA SER A 147 -7.91 7.92 -0.03
C SER A 147 -6.82 7.16 0.72
N SER A 148 -5.88 6.58 -0.03
CA SER A 148 -4.70 5.95 0.56
C SER A 148 -3.79 6.96 1.27
N LEU A 149 -3.73 8.20 0.76
CA LEU A 149 -2.96 9.27 1.39
C LEU A 149 -3.57 9.70 2.73
N SER A 150 -4.90 9.89 2.79
CA SER A 150 -5.58 10.19 4.05
C SER A 150 -5.41 9.07 5.08
N HIS A 151 -5.50 7.81 4.62
CA HIS A 151 -5.24 6.64 5.47
C HIS A 151 -3.80 6.66 6.01
N MET A 152 -2.80 6.87 5.14
CA MET A 152 -1.39 6.94 5.51
C MET A 152 -1.16 8.03 6.57
N MET A 153 -1.66 9.24 6.36
CA MET A 153 -1.54 10.31 7.34
C MET A 153 -2.30 10.01 8.64
N GLY A 154 -3.42 9.29 8.57
CA GLY A 154 -4.14 8.82 9.75
C GLY A 154 -3.36 7.78 10.57
N VAL A 155 -2.57 6.92 9.92
CA VAL A 155 -1.65 6.01 10.60
C VAL A 155 -0.52 6.80 11.26
N ILE A 156 0.10 7.73 10.55
CA ILE A 156 1.19 8.58 11.03
C ILE A 156 0.73 9.46 12.20
N SER A 157 -0.46 10.06 12.12
CA SER A 157 -0.99 10.95 13.17
C SER A 157 -1.10 10.27 14.53
N LYS A 158 -1.34 8.96 14.56
CA LYS A 158 -1.38 8.15 15.79
C LYS A 158 0.00 7.91 16.41
N GLN A 159 1.06 8.07 15.63
CA GLN A 159 2.45 7.85 16.07
C GLN A 159 3.13 9.15 16.52
N LEU A 160 2.77 10.28 15.90
CA LEU A 160 3.59 11.48 15.90
C LEU A 160 3.20 12.56 16.88
N ALA A 161 1.96 12.67 17.30
CA ALA A 161 1.54 13.91 17.90
C ALA A 161 0.56 13.73 19.03
N GLU A 162 0.82 14.47 20.11
CA GLU A 162 -0.18 14.72 21.13
C GLU A 162 -1.41 15.46 20.56
N GLN A 163 -1.22 16.27 19.50
CA GLN A 163 -2.28 17.00 18.82
C GLN A 163 -2.12 16.98 17.29
N SER A 164 -3.14 16.47 16.61
CA SER A 164 -3.25 16.47 15.15
C SER A 164 -4.46 17.26 14.69
N THR A 165 -4.25 18.23 13.80
CA THR A 165 -5.32 19.06 13.22
C THR A 165 -5.44 18.82 11.74
N TRP A 166 -6.65 18.50 11.27
CA TRP A 166 -6.97 18.27 9.87
C TRP A 166 -7.63 19.51 9.29
N LEU A 167 -7.00 20.10 8.27
CA LEU A 167 -7.37 21.43 7.78
C LEU A 167 -8.15 21.40 6.48
N ILE A 168 -8.29 20.27 5.84
CA ILE A 168 -9.05 20.12 4.58
C ILE A 168 -10.29 19.28 4.85
N ASP A 169 -11.43 19.72 4.38
CA ASP A 169 -12.68 18.96 4.41
C ASP A 169 -12.82 18.03 3.20
N GLU A 170 -13.91 17.25 3.15
CA GLU A 170 -14.21 16.32 2.05
C GLU A 170 -14.41 17.03 0.69
N SER A 171 -14.73 18.32 0.68
CA SER A 171 -14.88 19.13 -0.53
C SER A 171 -13.53 19.65 -1.05
N GLY A 172 -12.45 19.46 -0.29
CA GLY A 172 -11.13 20.01 -0.59
C GLY A 172 -10.94 21.47 -0.12
N SER A 173 -11.89 21.99 0.66
CA SER A 173 -11.83 23.38 1.19
C SER A 173 -11.03 23.44 2.49
N ILE A 174 -10.29 24.54 2.68
CA ILE A 174 -9.51 24.77 3.91
C ILE A 174 -10.43 25.24 5.03
N ASN A 175 -10.36 24.57 6.19
CA ASN A 175 -11.01 25.05 7.42
C ASN A 175 -10.17 26.16 8.05
N LEU A 176 -10.46 27.40 7.66
CA LEU A 176 -9.73 28.59 8.15
C LEU A 176 -9.89 28.79 9.66
N ASN A 177 -11.04 28.45 10.24
CA ASN A 177 -11.25 28.58 11.68
C ASN A 177 -10.34 27.65 12.48
N SER A 178 -10.20 26.40 12.02
CA SER A 178 -9.28 25.44 12.62
C SER A 178 -7.82 25.90 12.46
N LEU A 179 -7.47 26.44 11.28
CA LEU A 179 -6.13 26.99 11.06
C LEU A 179 -5.80 28.12 12.03
N ILE A 180 -6.69 29.12 12.14
CA ILE A 180 -6.48 30.30 13.02
C ILE A 180 -6.39 29.88 14.49
N SER A 181 -7.19 28.90 14.92
CA SER A 181 -7.17 28.44 16.33
C SER A 181 -5.93 27.60 16.69
N THR A 182 -5.16 27.16 15.70
CA THR A 182 -4.02 26.27 15.92
C THR A 182 -2.67 27.02 15.84
N ILE A 183 -2.64 28.19 15.23
CA ILE A 183 -1.48 29.09 15.16
C ILE A 183 -1.47 29.99 16.40
#